data_5a5166c89b4fc0f5a913b37d957ea4f8
#
_entry.id   5a5166c89b4fc0f5a913b37d957ea4f8
#
_cell.length_a   1.000
_cell.length_b   1.000
_cell.length_c   1.000
_cell.angle_alpha   90.00
_cell.angle_beta   90.00
_cell.angle_gamma   90.00
#
_symmetry.space_group_name_H-M   'P 1'
#
loop_
_entity.id
_entity.type
_entity.pdbx_description
1 polymer ?
#
loop_
_entity_poly.entity_id
_entity_poly.type
_entity_poly.pdbx_seq_one_letter_code
_entity_poly.pdbx_strand_id
1 'polypeptide(L)'
;MPSQTRFKIRKGTRQDVAKLVALAGVLMPDEASHVQRTRALGHSLVDPDYDILVAMVGSQVTGFVDLWTLSDFVEGSNISIIQNLVVEPRFRRLGTADALMRRVLNLARRRGAREVHVSTEMRNKKAISLYRRHGFTKLYAFLEKSPA
;
A
#
# COMPACT_ATOMS: atom_id res chain seq x y z
N MET A 1 -6.63 15.90 28.50
CA MET A 1 -6.26 15.82 27.10
C MET A 1 -6.33 14.36 26.68
N PRO A 2 -7.14 14.01 25.70
CA PRO A 2 -7.04 12.65 25.18
C PRO A 2 -5.64 12.44 24.63
N SER A 3 -4.99 11.40 25.07
CA SER A 3 -3.71 10.94 24.52
C SER A 3 -3.91 10.72 23.02
N GLN A 4 -3.33 11.56 22.18
CA GLN A 4 -3.29 11.27 20.75
C GLN A 4 -2.53 9.98 20.58
N THR A 5 -3.21 8.94 20.13
CA THR A 5 -2.58 7.67 19.80
C THR A 5 -1.51 7.95 18.72
N ARG A 6 -0.25 7.99 19.13
CA ARG A 6 0.86 8.23 18.23
C ARG A 6 1.15 6.97 17.46
N PHE A 7 1.04 7.04 16.15
CA PHE A 7 1.55 5.99 15.27
C PHE A 7 2.90 6.43 14.66
N LYS A 8 3.70 5.44 14.30
CA LYS A 8 4.96 5.63 13.55
C LYS A 8 4.88 4.88 12.24
N ILE A 9 5.57 5.39 11.22
CA ILE A 9 5.70 4.72 9.93
C ILE A 9 7.17 4.39 9.70
N ARG A 10 7.43 3.15 9.31
CA ARG A 10 8.76 2.67 8.95
C ARG A 10 8.69 1.69 7.78
N LYS A 11 9.84 1.35 7.23
CA LYS A 11 9.95 0.29 6.23
C LYS A 11 9.58 -1.06 6.86
N GLY A 12 8.81 -1.86 6.13
CA GLY A 12 8.51 -3.24 6.50
C GLY A 12 9.72 -4.15 6.31
N THR A 13 9.82 -5.19 7.13
CA THR A 13 10.91 -6.17 7.11
C THR A 13 10.37 -7.59 7.15
N ARG A 14 11.25 -8.58 7.03
CA ARG A 14 10.90 -10.00 7.17
C ARG A 14 10.22 -10.33 8.50
N GLN A 15 10.54 -9.60 9.56
CA GLN A 15 9.93 -9.78 10.87
C GLN A 15 8.45 -9.40 10.89
N ASP A 16 8.00 -8.60 9.92
CA ASP A 16 6.61 -8.16 9.81
C ASP A 16 5.73 -9.11 9.01
N VAL A 17 6.29 -10.13 8.35
CA VAL A 17 5.58 -10.97 7.36
C VAL A 17 4.30 -11.57 7.93
N ALA A 18 4.35 -12.18 9.12
CA ALA A 18 3.17 -12.82 9.71
C ALA A 18 2.03 -11.83 9.93
N LYS A 19 2.33 -10.63 10.42
CA LYS A 19 1.33 -9.58 10.65
C LYS A 19 0.82 -8.98 9.33
N LEU A 20 1.70 -8.78 8.36
CA LEU A 20 1.32 -8.28 7.04
C LEU A 20 0.40 -9.25 6.31
N VAL A 21 0.68 -10.54 6.39
CA VAL A 21 -0.18 -11.60 5.82
C VAL A 21 -1.56 -11.60 6.50
N ALA A 22 -1.62 -11.42 7.82
CA ALA A 22 -2.87 -11.29 8.54
C ALA A 22 -3.67 -10.05 8.09
N LEU A 23 -3.01 -8.90 7.92
CA LEU A 23 -3.64 -7.68 7.43
C LEU A 23 -4.14 -7.81 5.99
N ALA A 24 -3.41 -8.52 5.13
CA ALA A 24 -3.87 -8.82 3.77
C ALA A 24 -5.18 -9.61 3.78
N GLY A 25 -5.38 -10.49 4.77
CA GLY A 25 -6.64 -11.21 4.98
C GLY A 25 -7.81 -10.30 5.36
N VAL A 26 -7.56 -9.15 5.98
CA VAL A 26 -8.59 -8.13 6.24
C VAL A 26 -9.06 -7.48 4.94
N LEU A 27 -8.14 -7.23 4.01
CA LEU A 27 -8.45 -6.61 2.72
C LEU A 27 -9.18 -7.57 1.77
N MET A 28 -8.67 -8.81 1.66
CA MET A 28 -9.15 -9.81 0.69
C MET A 28 -9.22 -11.20 1.38
N PRO A 29 -10.24 -11.46 2.21
CA PRO A 29 -10.24 -12.64 3.07
C PRO A 29 -10.18 -13.97 2.33
N ASP A 30 -10.82 -14.08 1.17
CA ASP A 30 -11.01 -15.36 0.47
C ASP A 30 -10.09 -15.55 -0.76
N GLU A 31 -9.20 -14.61 -1.05
CA GLU A 31 -8.41 -14.62 -2.29
C GLU A 31 -7.17 -15.53 -2.24
N ALA A 32 -6.61 -15.75 -1.08
CA ALA A 32 -5.41 -16.56 -0.95
C ALA A 32 -5.22 -17.11 0.47
N SER A 33 -4.50 -18.22 0.58
CA SER A 33 -4.09 -18.79 1.86
C SER A 33 -2.92 -18.02 2.49
N HIS A 34 -2.71 -18.23 3.78
CA HIS A 34 -1.53 -17.72 4.50
C HIS A 34 -0.20 -18.15 3.84
N VAL A 35 -0.12 -19.41 3.39
CA VAL A 35 1.08 -19.95 2.74
C VAL A 35 1.35 -19.22 1.42
N GLN A 36 0.32 -19.03 0.61
CA GLN A 36 0.46 -18.31 -0.67
C GLN A 36 0.89 -16.87 -0.46
N ARG A 37 0.30 -16.16 0.48
CA ARG A 37 0.65 -14.77 0.81
C ARG A 37 2.05 -14.65 1.37
N THR A 38 2.45 -15.55 2.27
CA THR A 38 3.79 -15.56 2.85
C THR A 38 4.85 -15.76 1.77
N ARG A 39 4.62 -16.67 0.84
CA ARG A 39 5.53 -16.92 -0.29
C ARG A 39 5.62 -15.69 -1.21
N ALA A 40 4.48 -15.13 -1.58
CA ALA A 40 4.43 -13.95 -2.46
C ALA A 40 5.14 -12.75 -1.84
N LEU A 41 4.86 -12.46 -0.56
CA LEU A 41 5.52 -11.36 0.15
C LEU A 41 7.03 -11.60 0.30
N GLY A 42 7.44 -12.83 0.56
CA GLY A 42 8.87 -13.20 0.62
C GLY A 42 9.61 -12.90 -0.68
N HIS A 43 8.98 -13.18 -1.84
CA HIS A 43 9.52 -12.82 -3.15
C HIS A 43 9.60 -11.31 -3.35
N SER A 44 8.53 -10.59 -2.96
CA SER A 44 8.49 -9.13 -3.12
C SER A 44 9.54 -8.43 -2.27
N LEU A 45 9.74 -8.87 -1.02
CA LEU A 45 10.67 -8.23 -0.08
C LEU A 45 12.14 -8.27 -0.53
N VAL A 46 12.52 -9.19 -1.40
CA VAL A 46 13.90 -9.26 -1.94
C VAL A 46 14.04 -8.55 -3.29
N ASP A 47 12.93 -8.06 -3.85
CA ASP A 47 12.96 -7.32 -5.10
C ASP A 47 13.33 -5.85 -4.84
N PRO A 48 14.37 -5.31 -5.51
CA PRO A 48 14.81 -3.93 -5.29
C PRO A 48 13.79 -2.87 -5.73
N ASP A 49 12.82 -3.22 -6.56
CA ASP A 49 11.79 -2.31 -7.06
C ASP A 49 10.50 -2.33 -6.22
N TYR A 50 10.48 -3.15 -5.17
CA TYR A 50 9.36 -3.26 -4.24
C TYR A 50 9.67 -2.55 -2.91
N ASP A 51 8.73 -1.77 -2.45
CA ASP A 51 8.78 -1.11 -1.14
C ASP A 51 7.49 -1.38 -0.37
N ILE A 52 7.61 -1.59 0.93
CA ILE A 52 6.48 -1.67 1.84
C ILE A 52 6.73 -0.82 3.08
N LEU A 53 5.76 0.01 3.43
CA LEU A 53 5.76 0.84 4.63
C LEU A 53 4.72 0.31 5.60
N VAL A 54 5.08 0.23 6.86
CA VAL A 54 4.17 -0.20 7.94
C VAL A 54 3.91 0.93 8.91
N ALA A 55 2.66 1.03 9.34
CA ALA A 55 2.26 1.90 10.44
C ALA A 55 2.21 1.10 11.73
N MET A 56 2.69 1.70 12.81
CA MET A 56 2.77 1.07 14.12
C MET A 56 2.15 1.93 15.19
N VAL A 57 1.41 1.31 16.08
CA VAL A 57 1.00 1.89 17.36
C VAL A 57 1.71 1.07 18.44
N GLY A 58 2.62 1.72 19.18
CA GLY A 58 3.53 0.99 20.06
C GLY A 58 4.38 0.00 19.30
N SER A 59 4.36 -1.26 19.70
CA SER A 59 5.04 -2.38 19.02
C SER A 59 4.17 -3.11 17.99
N GLN A 60 2.93 -2.69 17.79
CA GLN A 60 1.97 -3.36 16.94
C GLN A 60 1.90 -2.73 15.56
N VAL A 61 2.05 -3.53 14.50
CA VAL A 61 1.77 -3.13 13.12
C VAL A 61 0.25 -3.05 12.92
N THR A 62 -0.24 -1.89 12.52
CA THR A 62 -1.67 -1.60 12.41
C THR A 62 -2.13 -1.31 10.99
N GLY A 63 -1.21 -1.18 10.07
CA GLY A 63 -1.51 -0.95 8.66
C GLY A 63 -0.24 -0.99 7.80
N PHE A 64 -0.45 -1.01 6.49
CA PHE A 64 0.65 -0.95 5.54
C PHE A 64 0.21 -0.34 4.20
N VAL A 65 1.19 0.09 3.43
CA VAL A 65 1.06 0.44 2.02
C VAL A 65 2.25 -0.12 1.27
N ASP A 66 2.04 -0.67 0.09
CA ASP A 66 3.13 -1.17 -0.74
C ASP A 66 3.18 -0.50 -2.11
N LEU A 67 4.37 -0.50 -2.68
CA LEU A 67 4.70 0.25 -3.88
C LEU A 67 5.62 -0.57 -4.78
N TRP A 68 5.26 -0.65 -6.07
CA TRP A 68 6.16 -1.11 -7.12
C TRP A 68 6.62 0.08 -7.96
N THR A 69 7.90 0.10 -8.32
CA THR A 69 8.44 1.11 -9.25
C THR A 69 8.96 0.40 -10.50
N LEU A 70 8.50 0.85 -11.64
CA LEU A 70 8.78 0.25 -12.94
C LEU A 70 9.43 1.28 -13.87
N SER A 71 10.35 0.82 -14.72
CA SER A 71 10.85 1.63 -15.81
C SER A 71 9.89 1.54 -17.00
N ASP A 72 9.40 2.67 -17.47
CA ASP A 72 8.58 2.76 -18.68
C ASP A 72 9.41 3.37 -19.81
N PHE A 73 9.78 2.53 -20.78
CA PHE A 73 10.62 3.00 -21.89
C PHE A 73 9.89 3.91 -22.86
N VAL A 74 8.56 3.78 -22.97
CA VAL A 74 7.76 4.63 -23.88
C VAL A 74 7.75 6.07 -23.38
N GLU A 75 7.59 6.25 -22.08
CA GLU A 75 7.65 7.58 -21.46
C GLU A 75 9.08 8.01 -21.08
N GLY A 76 10.04 7.10 -21.15
CA GLY A 76 11.44 7.36 -20.81
C GLY A 76 11.64 7.68 -19.32
N SER A 77 10.82 7.14 -18.44
CA SER A 77 10.81 7.46 -17.02
C SER A 77 10.34 6.28 -16.17
N ASN A 78 10.48 6.41 -14.84
CA ASN A 78 9.87 5.46 -13.91
C ASN A 78 8.43 5.85 -13.61
N ILE A 79 7.59 4.85 -13.41
CA ILE A 79 6.26 4.97 -12.83
C ILE A 79 6.20 4.13 -11.56
N SER A 80 5.43 4.56 -10.58
CA SER A 80 5.19 3.78 -9.36
C SER A 80 3.71 3.39 -9.26
N ILE A 81 3.46 2.21 -8.71
CA ILE A 81 2.12 1.67 -8.54
C ILE A 81 1.92 1.36 -7.06
N ILE A 82 0.97 2.05 -6.44
CA ILE A 82 0.47 1.67 -5.12
C ILE A 82 -0.48 0.50 -5.33
N GLN A 83 -0.12 -0.66 -4.79
CA GLN A 83 -0.88 -1.88 -5.03
C GLN A 83 -1.87 -2.17 -3.92
N ASN A 84 -1.46 -2.01 -2.66
CA ASN A 84 -2.32 -2.28 -1.52
C ASN A 84 -2.15 -1.20 -0.45
N LEU A 85 -3.25 -0.85 0.20
CA LEU A 85 -3.29 0.02 1.37
C LEU A 85 -4.32 -0.56 2.35
N VAL A 86 -3.87 -0.90 3.54
CA VAL A 86 -4.70 -1.51 4.57
C VAL A 86 -4.43 -0.84 5.91
N VAL A 87 -5.48 -0.52 6.63
CA VAL A 87 -5.42 -0.14 8.05
C VAL A 87 -6.39 -1.06 8.81
N GLU A 88 -5.91 -1.68 9.88
CA GLU A 88 -6.72 -2.55 10.73
C GLU A 88 -7.96 -1.77 11.22
N PRO A 89 -9.18 -2.35 11.16
CA PRO A 89 -10.43 -1.60 11.42
C PRO A 89 -10.45 -0.84 12.74
N ARG A 90 -9.95 -1.42 13.81
CA ARG A 90 -9.91 -0.76 15.14
C ARG A 90 -8.94 0.41 15.24
N PHE A 91 -8.03 0.56 14.27
CA PHE A 91 -7.07 1.67 14.22
C PHE A 91 -7.38 2.67 13.12
N ARG A 92 -8.56 2.58 12.49
CA ARG A 92 -9.03 3.56 11.50
C ARG A 92 -9.42 4.88 12.18
N ARG A 93 -9.56 5.94 11.38
CA ARG A 93 -9.90 7.31 11.82
C ARG A 93 -8.85 8.00 12.70
N LEU A 94 -7.62 7.50 12.69
CA LEU A 94 -6.48 8.13 13.38
C LEU A 94 -5.57 8.91 12.43
N GLY A 95 -5.93 9.00 11.14
CA GLY A 95 -5.10 9.63 10.12
C GLY A 95 -3.98 8.73 9.58
N THR A 96 -3.99 7.44 9.90
CA THR A 96 -2.95 6.48 9.50
C THR A 96 -2.88 6.32 7.99
N ALA A 97 -4.01 6.18 7.31
CA ALA A 97 -4.05 6.02 5.85
C ALA A 97 -3.49 7.26 5.14
N ASP A 98 -3.86 8.46 5.57
CA ASP A 98 -3.30 9.70 5.03
C ASP A 98 -1.79 9.81 5.26
N ALA A 99 -1.31 9.40 6.42
CA ALA A 99 0.12 9.41 6.73
C ALA A 99 0.89 8.38 5.89
N LEU A 100 0.36 7.18 5.71
CA LEU A 100 0.93 6.17 4.81
C LEU A 100 1.00 6.69 3.37
N MET A 101 -0.07 7.33 2.90
CA MET A 101 -0.11 7.94 1.56
C MET A 101 0.96 9.01 1.38
N ARG A 102 1.10 9.94 2.32
CA ARG A 102 2.16 10.96 2.25
C ARG A 102 3.55 10.35 2.17
N ARG A 103 3.80 9.33 2.98
CA ARG A 103 5.12 8.67 3.01
C ARG A 103 5.40 7.87 1.75
N VAL A 104 4.43 7.13 1.22
CA VAL A 104 4.62 6.34 -0.01
C VAL A 104 4.76 7.23 -1.24
N LEU A 105 4.06 8.35 -1.30
CA LEU A 105 4.23 9.33 -2.39
C LEU A 105 5.61 9.99 -2.36
N ASN A 106 6.14 10.31 -1.18
CA ASN A 106 7.51 10.76 -1.03
C ASN A 106 8.52 9.71 -1.48
N LEU A 107 8.27 8.45 -1.15
CA LEU A 107 9.11 7.33 -1.56
C LEU A 107 9.09 7.16 -3.09
N ALA A 108 7.92 7.21 -3.73
CA ALA A 108 7.80 7.17 -5.19
C ALA A 108 8.61 8.28 -5.86
N ARG A 109 8.55 9.49 -5.33
CA ARG A 109 9.37 10.61 -5.82
C ARG A 109 10.88 10.31 -5.71
N ARG A 110 11.34 9.78 -4.60
CA ARG A 110 12.74 9.39 -4.42
C ARG A 110 13.17 8.25 -5.33
N ARG A 111 12.23 7.40 -5.75
CA ARG A 111 12.43 6.36 -6.76
C ARG A 111 12.47 6.90 -8.19
N GLY A 112 12.32 8.20 -8.37
CA GLY A 112 12.32 8.85 -9.68
C GLY A 112 11.03 8.67 -10.48
N ALA A 113 9.94 8.30 -9.83
CA ALA A 113 8.65 8.14 -10.49
C ALA A 113 8.11 9.51 -10.95
N ARG A 114 7.75 9.61 -12.21
CA ARG A 114 7.04 10.76 -12.77
C ARG A 114 5.55 10.70 -12.57
N GLU A 115 5.03 9.47 -12.45
CA GLU A 115 3.62 9.20 -12.22
C GLU A 115 3.48 8.15 -11.12
N VAL A 116 2.41 8.26 -10.34
CA VAL A 116 2.00 7.25 -9.37
C VAL A 116 0.58 6.84 -9.73
N HIS A 117 0.38 5.54 -9.88
CA HIS A 117 -0.90 4.95 -10.19
C HIS A 117 -1.45 4.21 -8.95
N VAL A 118 -2.76 4.21 -8.81
CA VAL A 118 -3.47 3.40 -7.82
C VAL A 118 -4.78 2.93 -8.44
N SER A 119 -5.18 1.71 -8.15
CA SER A 119 -6.49 1.19 -8.58
C SER A 119 -7.36 0.87 -7.37
N THR A 120 -8.65 1.03 -7.56
CA THR A 120 -9.68 0.65 -6.59
C THR A 120 -10.98 0.37 -7.32
N GLU A 121 -11.86 -0.37 -6.68
CA GLU A 121 -13.21 -0.55 -7.22
C GLU A 121 -13.99 0.77 -7.24
N MET A 122 -14.74 1.02 -8.29
CA MET A 122 -15.53 2.25 -8.45
C MET A 122 -16.51 2.50 -7.29
N ARG A 123 -17.01 1.43 -6.68
CA ARG A 123 -17.91 1.51 -5.52
C ARG A 123 -17.21 1.87 -4.20
N ASN A 124 -15.87 1.76 -4.14
CA ASN A 124 -15.11 2.09 -2.93
C ASN A 124 -14.90 3.59 -2.79
N LYS A 125 -15.96 4.28 -2.39
CA LYS A 125 -15.97 5.75 -2.31
C LYS A 125 -15.01 6.32 -1.27
N LYS A 126 -14.75 5.59 -0.19
CA LYS A 126 -13.79 6.01 0.83
C LYS A 126 -12.36 6.02 0.30
N ALA A 127 -11.98 4.97 -0.44
CA ALA A 127 -10.66 4.90 -1.07
C ALA A 127 -10.51 6.00 -2.13
N ILE A 128 -11.49 6.18 -2.99
CA ILE A 128 -11.48 7.23 -4.02
C ILE A 128 -11.32 8.61 -3.38
N SER A 129 -12.05 8.89 -2.31
CA SER A 129 -11.95 10.14 -1.57
C SER A 129 -10.54 10.36 -0.99
N LEU A 130 -9.95 9.31 -0.41
CA LEU A 130 -8.56 9.34 0.08
C LEU A 130 -7.58 9.69 -1.04
N TYR A 131 -7.65 9.00 -2.17
CA TYR A 131 -6.74 9.21 -3.28
C TYR A 131 -6.90 10.62 -3.87
N ARG A 132 -8.11 11.12 -4.02
CA ARG A 132 -8.36 12.49 -4.49
C ARG A 132 -7.76 13.54 -3.55
N ARG A 133 -7.86 13.36 -2.24
CA ARG A 133 -7.21 14.26 -1.26
C ARG A 133 -5.69 14.32 -1.45
N HIS A 134 -5.10 13.25 -1.96
CA HIS A 134 -3.65 13.15 -2.21
C HIS A 134 -3.25 13.44 -3.65
N GLY A 135 -4.14 14.05 -4.44
CA GLY A 135 -3.81 14.57 -5.76
C GLY A 135 -4.03 13.61 -6.93
N PHE A 136 -4.64 12.47 -6.71
CA PHE A 136 -5.03 11.55 -7.80
C PHE A 136 -6.28 12.10 -8.51
N THR A 137 -6.06 12.86 -9.58
CA THR A 137 -7.13 13.61 -10.28
C THR A 137 -7.49 13.04 -11.63
N LYS A 138 -6.56 12.34 -12.30
CA LYS A 138 -6.83 11.69 -13.59
C LYS A 138 -7.41 10.29 -13.37
N LEU A 139 -8.45 9.98 -14.12
CA LEU A 139 -9.12 8.69 -14.05
C LEU A 139 -8.86 7.89 -15.34
N TYR A 140 -8.38 6.67 -15.18
CA TYR A 140 -8.18 5.73 -16.26
C TYR A 140 -9.02 4.47 -16.04
N ALA A 141 -9.37 3.79 -17.12
CA ALA A 141 -10.01 2.49 -17.01
C ALA A 141 -8.99 1.41 -16.66
N PHE A 142 -9.29 0.63 -15.64
CA PHE A 142 -8.55 -0.58 -15.29
C PHE A 142 -9.37 -1.80 -15.70
N LEU A 143 -8.81 -2.63 -16.56
CA LEU A 143 -9.47 -3.83 -17.08
C LEU A 143 -8.75 -5.07 -16.59
N GLU A 144 -9.52 -6.03 -16.07
CA GLU A 144 -9.01 -7.28 -15.52
C GLU A 144 -9.50 -8.48 -16.34
N LYS A 145 -8.62 -9.45 -16.56
CA LYS A 145 -8.94 -10.71 -17.18
C LYS A 145 -8.15 -11.83 -16.51
N SER A 146 -8.82 -12.92 -16.19
CA SER A 146 -8.15 -14.18 -15.88
C SER A 146 -7.67 -14.83 -17.16
N PRO A 147 -6.36 -15.18 -17.31
CA PRO A 147 -5.84 -15.73 -18.57
C PRO A 147 -6.22 -17.19 -18.81
N ALA A 148 -6.74 -17.88 -17.80
CA ALA A 148 -7.17 -19.30 -17.92
C ALA A 148 -8.48 -19.42 -18.67
#